data_56ca3145590f019a2d34b95cb586a2d9
#
_entry.id   56ca3145590f019a2d34b95cb586a2d9
#
_cell.length_a   1.000
_cell.length_b   1.000
_cell.length_c   1.000
_cell.angle_alpha   90.00
_cell.angle_beta   90.00
_cell.angle_gamma   90.00
#
_symmetry.space_group_name_H-M   'P 1'
#
loop_
_entity.id
_entity.type
_entity.pdbx_description
1 polymer ?
#
loop_
_entity_poly.entity_id
_entity_poly.type
_entity_poly.pdbx_seq_one_letter_code
_entity_poly.pdbx_strand_id
1 'polypeptide(L)'
;NKRPAEIAKIMPEVRPTLMCAVPRYWEKVYAAVNDKINGSPKLLQSIFKWAIKVGKRRNLDYYRNGKLSPLNVGLAYKFIAKPLFNKVKKAAGLDNGNFFPVAGARLADEILEFMHAIGINIVYGYGLTESTATVCCFPLNNRGYIVGSIGQIMPDLQVKISSEGEILLKGKT
;
A
#
# COMPACT_ATOMS: atom_id res chain seq x y z
N ASN A 1 20.21 -16.30 1.40
CA ASN A 1 20.30 -14.83 1.56
C ASN A 1 20.65 -14.19 0.24
N LYS A 2 19.65 -13.67 -0.47
CA LYS A 2 19.88 -12.94 -1.72
C LYS A 2 19.97 -11.44 -1.44
N ARG A 3 20.81 -10.75 -2.25
CA ARG A 3 21.03 -9.31 -2.07
C ARG A 3 19.75 -8.51 -2.31
N PRO A 4 19.49 -7.39 -1.61
CA PRO A 4 18.28 -6.58 -1.80
C PRO A 4 18.02 -6.16 -3.26
N ALA A 5 19.07 -6.01 -4.07
CA ALA A 5 18.97 -5.71 -5.50
C ALA A 5 18.38 -6.86 -6.34
N GLU A 6 18.42 -8.10 -5.84
CA GLU A 6 17.92 -9.29 -6.55
C GLU A 6 16.43 -9.55 -6.25
N ILE A 7 15.90 -8.95 -5.18
CA ILE A 7 14.49 -9.16 -4.76
C ILE A 7 13.53 -8.87 -5.91
N ALA A 8 13.70 -7.75 -6.60
CA ALA A 8 12.82 -7.36 -7.70
C ALA A 8 12.79 -8.37 -8.86
N LYS A 9 13.91 -9.10 -9.08
CA LYS A 9 13.99 -10.13 -10.13
C LYS A 9 13.31 -11.44 -9.74
N ILE A 10 13.28 -11.74 -8.43
CA ILE A 10 12.77 -13.00 -7.89
C ILE A 10 11.27 -12.89 -7.58
N MET A 11 10.79 -11.70 -7.25
CA MET A 11 9.38 -11.47 -6.90
C MET A 11 8.37 -12.09 -7.88
N PRO A 12 8.55 -11.97 -9.21
CA PRO A 12 7.63 -12.60 -10.17
C PRO A 12 7.60 -14.13 -10.12
N GLU A 13 8.67 -14.76 -9.63
CA GLU A 13 8.75 -16.22 -9.48
C GLU A 13 8.12 -16.67 -8.15
N VAL A 14 8.43 -15.96 -7.06
CA VAL A 14 7.97 -16.31 -5.70
C VAL A 14 6.50 -15.95 -5.48
N ARG A 15 6.05 -14.80 -5.97
CA ARG A 15 4.69 -14.27 -5.85
C ARG A 15 4.12 -14.42 -4.43
N PRO A 16 4.73 -13.78 -3.43
CA PRO A 16 4.39 -13.98 -2.03
C PRO A 16 2.96 -13.50 -1.72
N THR A 17 2.29 -14.21 -0.83
CA THR A 17 0.99 -13.81 -0.29
C THR A 17 1.11 -12.74 0.79
N LEU A 18 2.26 -12.69 1.45
CA LEU A 18 2.64 -11.71 2.48
C LEU A 18 4.12 -11.41 2.34
N MET A 19 4.47 -10.14 2.39
CA MET A 19 5.86 -9.68 2.43
C MET A 19 5.94 -8.38 3.21
N CYS A 20 6.70 -8.38 4.29
CA CYS A 20 7.08 -7.16 4.98
C CYS A 20 8.25 -6.49 4.23
N ALA A 21 8.12 -5.22 3.92
CA ALA A 21 9.15 -4.48 3.20
C ALA A 21 9.30 -3.05 3.74
N VAL A 22 10.52 -2.54 3.64
CA VAL A 22 10.84 -1.15 3.98
C VAL A 22 10.35 -0.19 2.88
N PRO A 23 10.11 1.10 3.19
CA PRO A 23 9.63 2.09 2.23
C PRO A 23 10.41 2.13 0.92
N ARG A 24 11.74 2.03 0.98
CA ARG A 24 12.61 2.06 -0.21
C ARG A 24 12.32 0.98 -1.25
N TYR A 25 11.77 -0.16 -0.84
CA TYR A 25 11.30 -1.18 -1.78
C TYR A 25 10.11 -0.66 -2.61
N TRP A 26 9.14 -0.06 -1.94
CA TRP A 26 7.93 0.47 -2.56
C TRP A 26 8.19 1.68 -3.44
N GLU A 27 9.14 2.53 -3.06
CA GLU A 27 9.65 3.63 -3.90
C GLU A 27 10.22 3.10 -5.22
N LYS A 28 11.01 2.02 -5.18
CA LYS A 28 11.55 1.38 -6.38
C LYS A 28 10.46 0.74 -7.24
N VAL A 29 9.47 0.08 -6.62
CA VAL A 29 8.33 -0.47 -7.36
C VAL A 29 7.54 0.64 -8.04
N TYR A 30 7.26 1.73 -7.32
CA TYR A 30 6.57 2.90 -7.86
C TYR A 30 7.32 3.52 -9.03
N ALA A 31 8.62 3.75 -8.89
CA ALA A 31 9.47 4.30 -9.95
C ALA A 31 9.46 3.39 -11.18
N ALA A 32 9.70 2.08 -11.00
CA ALA A 32 9.74 1.13 -12.11
C ALA A 32 8.41 1.03 -12.88
N VAL A 33 7.28 1.14 -12.18
CA VAL A 33 5.95 1.16 -12.81
C VAL A 33 5.75 2.46 -13.59
N ASN A 34 6.10 3.60 -13.01
CA ASN A 34 5.99 4.90 -13.69
C ASN A 34 6.90 4.99 -14.92
N ASP A 35 8.14 4.50 -14.84
CA ASP A 35 9.06 4.47 -15.98
C ASP A 35 8.46 3.64 -17.13
N LYS A 36 7.88 2.49 -16.82
CA LYS A 36 7.20 1.67 -17.81
C LYS A 36 5.98 2.35 -18.44
N ILE A 37 5.20 3.06 -17.64
CA ILE A 37 4.05 3.85 -18.12
C ILE A 37 4.55 4.98 -19.02
N ASN A 38 5.56 5.72 -18.59
CA ASN A 38 6.12 6.87 -19.34
C ASN A 38 6.81 6.44 -20.64
N GLY A 39 7.40 5.25 -20.69
CA GLY A 39 7.96 4.65 -21.91
C GLY A 39 6.92 4.07 -22.86
N SER A 40 5.64 4.05 -22.51
CA SER A 40 4.55 3.52 -23.33
C SER A 40 4.02 4.56 -24.32
N PRO A 41 3.28 4.17 -25.38
CA PRO A 41 2.60 5.13 -26.27
C PRO A 41 1.68 6.08 -25.50
N LYS A 42 1.56 7.32 -25.95
CA LYS A 42 0.77 8.38 -25.28
C LYS A 42 -0.67 7.97 -24.93
N LEU A 43 -1.31 7.23 -25.84
CA LEU A 43 -2.68 6.72 -25.60
C LEU A 43 -2.70 5.79 -24.36
N LEU A 44 -1.74 4.89 -24.26
CA LEU A 44 -1.66 3.94 -23.15
C LEU A 44 -1.34 4.67 -21.83
N GLN A 45 -0.47 5.69 -21.87
CA GLN A 45 -0.21 6.56 -20.71
C GLN A 45 -1.50 7.22 -20.21
N SER A 46 -2.33 7.74 -21.13
CA SER A 46 -3.61 8.38 -20.79
C SER A 46 -4.59 7.39 -20.16
N ILE A 47 -4.67 6.17 -20.71
CA ILE A 47 -5.50 5.10 -20.14
C ILE A 47 -5.03 4.72 -18.74
N PHE A 48 -3.72 4.60 -18.49
CA PHE A 48 -3.17 4.32 -17.17
C PHE A 48 -3.49 5.43 -16.16
N LYS A 49 -3.26 6.69 -16.53
CA LYS A 49 -3.57 7.84 -15.67
C LYS A 49 -5.05 7.89 -15.31
N TRP A 50 -5.92 7.62 -16.28
CA TRP A 50 -7.36 7.52 -16.04
C TRP A 50 -7.71 6.34 -15.13
N ALA A 51 -7.14 5.16 -15.38
CA ALA A 51 -7.36 3.97 -14.56
C ALA A 51 -6.93 4.19 -13.09
N ILE A 52 -5.79 4.86 -12.85
CA ILE A 52 -5.33 5.24 -11.51
C ILE A 52 -6.37 6.13 -10.81
N LYS A 53 -6.93 7.12 -11.51
CA LYS A 53 -8.01 7.99 -10.96
C LYS A 53 -9.24 7.15 -10.57
N VAL A 54 -9.66 6.22 -11.44
CA VAL A 54 -10.77 5.30 -11.15
C VAL A 54 -10.45 4.41 -9.94
N GLY A 55 -9.23 3.88 -9.87
CA GLY A 55 -8.76 3.08 -8.75
C GLY A 55 -8.72 3.84 -7.43
N LYS A 56 -8.16 5.07 -7.42
CA LYS A 56 -8.18 5.96 -6.25
C LYS A 56 -9.62 6.21 -5.78
N ARG A 57 -10.49 6.63 -6.69
CA ARG A 57 -11.89 6.90 -6.37
C ARG A 57 -12.59 5.68 -5.77
N ARG A 58 -12.45 4.50 -6.38
CA ARG A 58 -13.08 3.28 -5.87
C ARG A 58 -12.51 2.83 -4.55
N ASN A 59 -11.18 2.71 -4.44
CA ASN A 59 -10.53 2.06 -3.31
C ASN A 59 -10.32 3.00 -2.12
N LEU A 60 -10.01 4.27 -2.36
CA LEU A 60 -9.74 5.24 -1.30
C LEU A 60 -10.95 6.08 -0.91
N ASP A 61 -11.78 6.55 -1.87
CA ASP A 61 -12.91 7.42 -1.52
C ASP A 61 -14.15 6.62 -1.06
N TYR A 62 -14.37 5.43 -1.62
CA TYR A 62 -15.54 4.62 -1.31
C TYR A 62 -15.23 3.41 -0.45
N TYR A 63 -14.43 2.46 -0.93
CA TYR A 63 -14.24 1.17 -0.28
C TYR A 63 -13.66 1.28 1.14
N ARG A 64 -12.61 2.10 1.34
CA ARG A 64 -12.04 2.30 2.67
C ARG A 64 -13.04 2.87 3.68
N ASN A 65 -14.01 3.66 3.22
CA ASN A 65 -15.05 4.25 4.05
C ASN A 65 -16.29 3.33 4.22
N GLY A 66 -16.18 2.07 3.79
CA GLY A 66 -17.28 1.11 3.85
C GLY A 66 -18.43 1.40 2.89
N LYS A 67 -18.24 2.31 1.91
CA LYS A 67 -19.25 2.73 0.95
C LYS A 67 -19.12 1.97 -0.37
N LEU A 68 -20.25 1.73 -1.03
CA LEU A 68 -20.26 1.23 -2.39
C LEU A 68 -19.92 2.36 -3.37
N SER A 69 -19.07 2.08 -4.34
CA SER A 69 -18.79 3.04 -5.42
C SER A 69 -19.98 3.17 -6.36
N PRO A 70 -20.19 4.35 -6.99
CA PRO A 70 -21.16 4.50 -8.05
C PRO A 70 -20.99 3.44 -9.14
N LEU A 71 -22.09 3.04 -9.78
CA LEU A 71 -22.11 1.95 -10.76
C LEU A 71 -21.11 2.16 -11.90
N ASN A 72 -21.03 3.38 -12.43
CA ASN A 72 -20.08 3.74 -13.48
C ASN A 72 -18.61 3.56 -13.04
N VAL A 73 -18.26 3.95 -11.81
CA VAL A 73 -16.90 3.75 -11.25
C VAL A 73 -16.63 2.27 -11.02
N GLY A 74 -17.61 1.53 -10.50
CA GLY A 74 -17.52 0.08 -10.28
C GLY A 74 -17.31 -0.69 -11.58
N LEU A 75 -18.07 -0.40 -12.63
CA LEU A 75 -17.93 -1.03 -13.95
C LEU A 75 -16.59 -0.66 -14.61
N ALA A 76 -16.23 0.63 -14.62
CA ALA A 76 -14.96 1.08 -15.16
C ALA A 76 -13.76 0.40 -14.45
N TYR A 77 -13.82 0.28 -13.13
CA TYR A 77 -12.80 -0.45 -12.38
C TYR A 77 -12.77 -1.93 -12.74
N LYS A 78 -13.93 -2.61 -12.73
CA LYS A 78 -14.02 -4.05 -12.95
C LYS A 78 -13.52 -4.47 -14.34
N PHE A 79 -13.91 -3.74 -15.37
CA PHE A 79 -13.68 -4.15 -16.76
C PHE A 79 -12.42 -3.55 -17.39
N ILE A 80 -11.94 -2.40 -16.92
CA ILE A 80 -10.78 -1.73 -17.52
C ILE A 80 -9.62 -1.61 -16.53
N ALA A 81 -9.82 -0.94 -15.39
CA ALA A 81 -8.72 -0.64 -14.49
C ALA A 81 -8.13 -1.89 -13.82
N LYS A 82 -8.98 -2.79 -13.29
CA LYS A 82 -8.53 -4.00 -12.60
C LYS A 82 -7.72 -4.96 -13.49
N PRO A 83 -8.13 -5.28 -14.73
CA PRO A 83 -7.32 -6.08 -15.65
C PRO A 83 -5.96 -5.47 -15.94
N LEU A 84 -5.92 -4.13 -16.12
CA LEU A 84 -4.68 -3.39 -16.33
C LEU A 84 -3.75 -3.47 -15.11
N PHE A 85 -4.28 -3.23 -13.92
CA PHE A 85 -3.55 -3.32 -12.66
C PHE A 85 -3.06 -4.74 -12.37
N ASN A 86 -3.85 -5.76 -12.72
CA ASN A 86 -3.44 -7.15 -12.55
C ASN A 86 -2.20 -7.49 -13.39
N LYS A 87 -2.09 -6.94 -14.60
CA LYS A 87 -0.86 -7.10 -15.42
C LYS A 87 0.35 -6.47 -14.73
N VAL A 88 0.19 -5.27 -14.15
CA VAL A 88 1.25 -4.59 -13.40
C VAL A 88 1.64 -5.39 -12.15
N LYS A 89 0.66 -5.83 -11.36
CA LYS A 89 0.89 -6.64 -10.16
C LYS A 89 1.60 -7.95 -10.49
N LYS A 90 1.16 -8.65 -11.52
CA LYS A 90 1.77 -9.90 -11.98
C LYS A 90 3.21 -9.69 -12.42
N ALA A 91 3.49 -8.63 -13.18
CA ALA A 91 4.86 -8.31 -13.60
C ALA A 91 5.78 -7.96 -12.42
N ALA A 92 5.23 -7.42 -11.33
CA ALA A 92 5.96 -7.14 -10.10
C ALA A 92 5.98 -8.32 -9.10
N GLY A 93 5.27 -9.42 -9.38
CA GLY A 93 5.13 -10.56 -8.48
C GLY A 93 4.27 -10.27 -7.23
N LEU A 94 3.37 -9.30 -7.31
CA LEU A 94 2.54 -8.82 -6.19
C LEU A 94 1.06 -9.21 -6.34
N ASP A 95 0.72 -10.02 -7.31
CA ASP A 95 -0.66 -10.36 -7.66
C ASP A 95 -1.31 -11.40 -6.74
N ASN A 96 -0.52 -12.20 -6.02
CA ASN A 96 -1.01 -13.14 -4.99
C ASN A 96 -1.05 -12.51 -3.58
N GLY A 97 -0.55 -11.28 -3.42
CA GLY A 97 -0.44 -10.67 -2.11
C GLY A 97 -1.78 -10.25 -1.52
N ASN A 98 -2.02 -10.67 -0.27
CA ASN A 98 -3.18 -10.26 0.50
C ASN A 98 -2.96 -8.91 1.17
N PHE A 99 -1.80 -8.71 1.77
CA PHE A 99 -1.38 -7.44 2.36
C PHE A 99 0.15 -7.40 2.50
N PHE A 100 0.68 -6.17 2.57
CA PHE A 100 2.10 -5.92 2.63
C PHE A 100 2.41 -4.93 3.75
N PRO A 101 2.89 -5.42 4.91
CA PRO A 101 3.31 -4.56 6.00
C PRO A 101 4.49 -3.67 5.60
N VAL A 102 4.42 -2.40 5.96
CA VAL A 102 5.48 -1.41 5.78
C VAL A 102 5.72 -0.70 7.10
N ALA A 103 6.96 -0.70 7.56
CA ALA A 103 7.37 -0.03 8.78
C ALA A 103 8.85 0.41 8.70
N GLY A 104 9.35 1.05 9.76
CA GLY A 104 10.75 1.45 9.93
C GLY A 104 11.10 2.84 9.41
N ALA A 105 10.32 3.41 8.49
CA ALA A 105 10.44 4.80 8.05
C ALA A 105 9.14 5.25 7.37
N ARG A 106 8.97 6.56 7.18
CA ARG A 106 7.80 7.11 6.48
C ARG A 106 7.87 6.76 4.99
N LEU A 107 6.77 6.28 4.44
CA LEU A 107 6.53 6.15 3.00
C LEU A 107 5.73 7.36 2.52
N ALA A 108 6.09 7.93 1.37
CA ALA A 108 5.40 9.09 0.82
C ALA A 108 3.91 8.77 0.54
N ASP A 109 3.04 9.71 0.89
CA ASP A 109 1.59 9.56 0.78
C ASP A 109 1.16 9.29 -0.67
N GLU A 110 1.83 9.89 -1.64
CA GLU A 110 1.59 9.65 -3.07
C GLU A 110 1.81 8.18 -3.46
N ILE A 111 2.85 7.55 -2.90
CA ILE A 111 3.17 6.14 -3.17
C ILE A 111 2.11 5.24 -2.52
N LEU A 112 1.71 5.55 -1.28
CA LEU A 112 0.63 4.83 -0.60
C LEU A 112 -0.67 4.90 -1.40
N GLU A 113 -1.08 6.10 -1.81
CA GLU A 113 -2.29 6.30 -2.62
C GLU A 113 -2.22 5.54 -3.95
N PHE A 114 -1.06 5.58 -4.61
CA PHE A 114 -0.85 4.84 -5.86
C PHE A 114 -0.99 3.33 -5.65
N MET A 115 -0.35 2.77 -4.64
CA MET A 115 -0.41 1.33 -4.36
C MET A 115 -1.83 0.88 -4.04
N HIS A 116 -2.55 1.63 -3.21
CA HIS A 116 -3.96 1.35 -2.93
C HIS A 116 -4.85 1.52 -4.17
N ALA A 117 -4.57 2.51 -5.03
CA ALA A 117 -5.31 2.71 -6.27
C ALA A 117 -5.21 1.50 -7.20
N ILE A 118 -4.03 0.92 -7.35
CA ILE A 118 -3.81 -0.27 -8.19
C ILE A 118 -4.18 -1.59 -7.49
N GLY A 119 -4.70 -1.51 -6.25
CA GLY A 119 -5.18 -2.66 -5.48
C GLY A 119 -4.06 -3.47 -4.83
N ILE A 120 -2.94 -2.84 -4.49
CA ILE A 120 -1.91 -3.37 -3.60
C ILE A 120 -2.23 -2.89 -2.19
N ASN A 121 -2.52 -3.82 -1.29
CA ASN A 121 -2.88 -3.53 0.09
C ASN A 121 -1.63 -3.33 0.94
N ILE A 122 -1.15 -2.09 1.04
CA ILE A 122 -0.08 -1.71 1.97
C ILE A 122 -0.70 -1.43 3.33
N VAL A 123 -0.23 -2.14 4.34
CA VAL A 123 -0.57 -1.91 5.75
C VAL A 123 0.58 -1.18 6.39
N TYR A 124 0.41 0.11 6.60
CA TYR A 124 1.41 0.94 7.24
C TYR A 124 1.29 0.84 8.76
N GLY A 125 2.39 0.61 9.43
CA GLY A 125 2.43 0.48 10.87
C GLY A 125 3.62 1.21 11.50
N TYR A 126 3.50 1.47 12.79
CA TYR A 126 4.54 2.07 13.62
C TYR A 126 4.87 1.17 14.80
N GLY A 127 6.14 1.10 15.13
CA GLY A 127 6.62 0.40 16.30
C GLY A 127 8.13 0.55 16.49
N LEU A 128 8.58 0.15 17.64
CA LEU A 128 9.97 0.23 18.10
C LEU A 128 10.41 -1.15 18.60
N THR A 129 11.72 -1.39 18.66
CA THR A 129 12.27 -2.61 19.27
C THR A 129 11.85 -2.72 20.74
N GLU A 130 11.81 -1.60 21.44
CA GLU A 130 11.42 -1.45 22.84
C GLU A 130 9.94 -1.77 23.09
N SER A 131 9.11 -1.71 22.06
CA SER A 131 7.67 -2.04 22.12
C SER A 131 7.35 -3.38 21.43
N THR A 132 8.31 -4.29 21.31
CA THR A 132 8.16 -5.60 20.66
C THR A 132 7.52 -5.49 19.26
N ALA A 133 8.00 -4.53 18.49
CA ALA A 133 7.74 -4.24 17.09
C ALA A 133 6.51 -3.37 16.78
N THR A 134 5.29 -3.68 17.22
CA THR A 134 4.10 -2.99 16.70
C THR A 134 3.34 -2.22 17.80
N VAL A 135 3.26 -0.91 17.66
CA VAL A 135 2.45 -0.03 18.50
C VAL A 135 1.11 0.32 17.84
N CYS A 136 1.16 0.64 16.55
CA CYS A 136 -0.01 1.01 15.76
C CYS A 136 0.01 0.32 14.39
N CYS A 137 -1.16 -0.05 13.89
CA CYS A 137 -1.32 -0.49 12.51
C CYS A 137 -2.77 -0.31 12.02
N PHE A 138 -2.97 -0.38 10.71
CA PHE A 138 -4.31 -0.44 10.13
C PHE A 138 -4.85 -1.86 10.08
N PRO A 139 -6.19 -2.03 10.13
CA PRO A 139 -6.82 -3.31 9.88
C PRO A 139 -6.46 -3.86 8.49
N LEU A 140 -6.31 -5.18 8.39
CA LEU A 140 -5.92 -5.88 7.16
C LEU A 140 -6.90 -5.68 5.98
N ASN A 141 -8.15 -5.33 6.28
CA ASN A 141 -9.20 -5.13 5.28
C ASN A 141 -9.23 -3.71 4.68
N ASN A 142 -8.27 -2.85 5.00
CA ASN A 142 -8.18 -1.44 4.58
C ASN A 142 -9.39 -0.54 4.94
N ARG A 143 -10.35 -1.02 5.69
CA ARG A 143 -11.44 -0.18 6.15
C ARG A 143 -10.92 0.82 7.17
N GLY A 144 -11.30 2.07 7.01
CA GLY A 144 -10.82 3.16 7.86
C GLY A 144 -9.36 3.60 7.57
N TYR A 145 -8.75 3.09 6.49
CA TYR A 145 -7.40 3.51 6.11
C TYR A 145 -7.35 5.01 5.83
N ILE A 146 -6.42 5.70 6.48
CA ILE A 146 -6.19 7.14 6.31
C ILE A 146 -4.75 7.31 5.82
N VAL A 147 -4.60 7.91 4.64
CA VAL A 147 -3.27 8.22 4.06
C VAL A 147 -2.51 9.14 5.01
N GLY A 148 -1.24 8.86 5.25
CA GLY A 148 -0.38 9.62 6.16
C GLY A 148 -0.52 9.25 7.65
N SER A 149 -1.52 8.43 8.03
CA SER A 149 -1.64 7.90 9.39
C SER A 149 -0.94 6.55 9.53
N ILE A 150 -0.51 6.23 10.74
CA ILE A 150 0.13 4.96 11.10
C ILE A 150 -0.87 3.91 11.63
N GLY A 151 -2.16 4.22 11.60
CA GLY A 151 -3.23 3.30 12.00
C GLY A 151 -3.70 3.47 13.44
N GLN A 152 -4.36 2.45 13.94
CA GLN A 152 -4.94 2.39 15.27
C GLN A 152 -3.94 1.78 16.26
N ILE A 153 -4.03 2.21 17.53
CA ILE A 153 -3.23 1.63 18.61
C ILE A 153 -3.62 0.15 18.77
N MET A 154 -2.62 -0.71 18.95
CA MET A 154 -2.84 -2.13 19.19
C MET A 154 -3.63 -2.35 20.49
N PRO A 155 -4.44 -3.42 20.56
CA PRO A 155 -5.09 -3.81 21.80
C PRO A 155 -4.08 -3.92 22.94
N ASP A 156 -4.51 -3.62 24.16
CA ASP A 156 -3.72 -3.66 25.41
C ASP A 156 -2.56 -2.67 25.51
N LEU A 157 -2.42 -1.76 24.53
CA LEU A 157 -1.49 -0.64 24.59
C LEU A 157 -2.22 0.68 24.84
N GLN A 158 -1.58 1.54 25.63
CA GLN A 158 -1.96 2.94 25.82
C GLN A 158 -0.84 3.82 25.29
N VAL A 159 -1.21 4.83 24.53
CA VAL A 159 -0.28 5.80 23.95
C VAL A 159 -0.65 7.19 24.42
N LYS A 160 0.33 7.95 24.84
CA LYS A 160 0.18 9.36 25.20
C LYS A 160 1.31 10.16 24.56
N ILE A 161 1.01 11.34 24.09
CA ILE A 161 2.03 12.31 23.67
C ILE A 161 2.25 13.28 24.84
N SER A 162 3.51 13.42 25.26
CA SER A 162 3.90 14.37 26.31
C SER A 162 3.79 15.82 25.83
N SER A 163 3.91 16.78 26.72
CA SER A 163 3.98 18.22 26.40
C SER A 163 5.20 18.56 25.51
N GLU A 164 6.23 17.73 25.55
CA GLU A 164 7.48 17.89 24.78
C GLU A 164 7.45 17.15 23.44
N GLY A 165 6.33 16.47 23.12
CA GLY A 165 6.16 15.74 21.86
C GLY A 165 6.69 14.29 21.88
N GLU A 166 7.09 13.76 23.05
CA GLU A 166 7.51 12.37 23.18
C GLU A 166 6.31 11.41 23.16
N ILE A 167 6.51 10.25 22.53
CA ILE A 167 5.52 9.18 22.52
C ILE A 167 5.75 8.29 23.75
N LEU A 168 4.83 8.36 24.68
CA LEU A 168 4.83 7.54 25.91
C LEU A 168 3.96 6.30 25.67
N LEU A 169 4.49 5.12 25.99
CA LEU A 169 3.82 3.84 25.82
C LEU A 169 3.62 3.16 27.18
N LYS A 170 2.45 2.54 27.36
CA LYS A 170 2.14 1.70 28.52
C LYS A 170 1.33 0.50 28.05
N GLY A 171 1.73 -0.70 28.46
CA GLY A 171 1.01 -1.93 28.15
C GLY A 171 1.92 -3.15 28.26
N LYS A 172 1.36 -4.31 27.90
CA LYS A 172 2.11 -5.56 27.74
C LYS A 172 2.52 -5.67 26.26
N THR A 173 3.81 -5.58 26.00
CA THR A 173 4.41 -5.74 24.67
C THR A 173 5.19 -7.02 24.59
#